data_995120fbc699e179d451fe0d50eceb84
#
_entry.id   995120fbc699e179d451fe0d50eceb84
#
_cell.length_a   1.000
_cell.length_b   1.000
_cell.length_c   1.000
_cell.angle_alpha   90.00
_cell.angle_beta   90.00
_cell.angle_gamma   90.00
#
_symmetry.space_group_name_H-M   'P 1'
#
loop_
_entity.id
_entity.type
_entity.pdbx_description
1 polymer ?
#
loop_
_entity_poly.entity_id
_entity_poly.type
_entity_poly.pdbx_seq_one_letter_code
_entity_poly.pdbx_strand_id
1 'polypeptide(L)'
;NYFLPHVGELNFLEKAYFIGYMVNRMLRVFTKEEKPTDRDNFRYKRVKLSGTLIYELFREYYLVQLRSISLTIDKEYYFHRGKYKGSDFVNLIKLNYTEFFKQKVVEGGFLKAFKGNWGATAHTKRIGVVQDLNRLSWNTFISQLRKINLPLDASAKVIGPRLLNSSQWGYIDPLDTPD
;
A
#
# COMPACT_ATOMS: atom_id res chain seq x y z
N ASN A 1 -9.96 8.67 0.37
CA ASN A 1 -8.58 8.26 0.12
C ASN A 1 -8.46 7.02 -0.79
N TYR A 2 -9.46 6.13 -0.82
CA TYR A 2 -9.43 4.90 -1.63
C TYR A 2 -9.99 5.08 -3.04
N PHE A 3 -10.85 6.07 -3.23
CA PHE A 3 -11.51 6.31 -4.50
C PHE A 3 -10.73 7.33 -5.33
N LEU A 4 -10.21 6.90 -6.48
CA LEU A 4 -9.42 7.71 -7.41
C LEU A 4 -8.30 8.52 -6.71
N PRO A 5 -7.35 7.85 -6.02
CA PRO A 5 -6.33 8.53 -5.22
C PRO A 5 -5.36 9.37 -6.07
N HIS A 6 -5.22 9.04 -7.36
CA HIS A 6 -4.35 9.76 -8.30
C HIS A 6 -4.88 11.14 -8.70
N VAL A 7 -6.17 11.41 -8.50
CA VAL A 7 -6.78 12.73 -8.78
C VAL A 7 -6.67 13.67 -7.57
N GLY A 8 -6.29 13.15 -6.39
CA GLY A 8 -6.20 13.91 -5.14
C GLY A 8 -7.27 13.53 -4.13
N GLU A 9 -7.00 13.78 -2.85
CA GLU A 9 -7.86 13.30 -1.77
C GLU A 9 -9.19 14.05 -1.68
N LEU A 10 -9.18 15.37 -1.80
CA LEU A 10 -10.35 16.23 -1.58
C LEU A 10 -10.92 16.84 -2.88
N ASN A 11 -10.44 16.43 -4.01
CA ASN A 11 -10.78 17.01 -5.30
C ASN A 11 -12.01 16.33 -5.93
N PHE A 12 -13.18 16.53 -5.33
CA PHE A 12 -14.41 15.83 -5.73
C PHE A 12 -14.88 16.19 -7.13
N LEU A 13 -14.69 17.45 -7.56
CA LEU A 13 -15.10 17.92 -8.88
C LEU A 13 -14.29 17.21 -9.98
N GLU A 14 -12.98 17.18 -9.84
CA GLU A 14 -12.09 16.50 -10.77
C GLU A 14 -12.35 14.99 -10.82
N LYS A 15 -12.69 14.39 -9.68
CA LYS A 15 -13.11 12.99 -9.62
C LYS A 15 -14.40 12.74 -10.40
N ALA A 16 -15.36 13.65 -10.31
CA ALA A 16 -16.59 13.56 -11.10
C ALA A 16 -16.31 13.66 -12.59
N TYR A 17 -15.47 14.59 -13.03
CA TYR A 17 -15.05 14.70 -14.44
C TYR A 17 -14.33 13.44 -14.91
N PHE A 18 -13.46 12.87 -14.06
CA PHE A 18 -12.74 11.66 -14.42
C PHE A 18 -13.68 10.46 -14.57
N ILE A 19 -14.71 10.35 -13.73
CA ILE A 19 -15.77 9.32 -13.89
C ILE A 19 -16.49 9.52 -15.21
N GLY A 20 -16.92 10.76 -15.51
CA GLY A 20 -17.55 11.09 -16.79
C GLY A 20 -16.69 10.70 -17.99
N TYR A 21 -15.38 10.97 -17.91
CA TYR A 21 -14.42 10.52 -18.92
C TYR A 21 -14.38 9.00 -19.07
N MET A 22 -14.32 8.25 -17.96
CA MET A 22 -14.32 6.79 -18.01
C MET A 22 -15.61 6.24 -18.64
N VAL A 23 -16.76 6.80 -18.26
CA VAL A 23 -18.06 6.40 -18.85
C VAL A 23 -18.10 6.69 -20.35
N ASN A 24 -17.64 7.87 -20.77
CA ASN A 24 -17.58 8.21 -22.19
C ASN A 24 -16.69 7.22 -22.97
N ARG A 25 -15.52 6.89 -22.45
CA ARG A 25 -14.63 5.89 -23.07
C ARG A 25 -15.30 4.52 -23.18
N MET A 26 -15.99 4.10 -22.13
CA MET A 26 -16.72 2.83 -22.13
C MET A 26 -17.84 2.84 -23.18
N LEU A 27 -18.59 3.92 -23.31
CA LEU A 27 -19.64 4.06 -24.32
C LEU A 27 -19.09 4.01 -25.73
N ARG A 28 -17.95 4.66 -26.02
CA ARG A 28 -17.29 4.62 -27.33
C ARG A 28 -16.85 3.21 -27.71
N VAL A 29 -16.38 2.43 -26.75
CA VAL A 29 -16.06 1.00 -27.00
C VAL A 29 -17.34 0.20 -27.24
N PHE A 30 -18.42 0.49 -26.49
CA PHE A 30 -19.70 -0.18 -26.67
C PHE A 30 -20.33 0.13 -28.02
N THR A 31 -20.25 1.37 -28.51
CA THR A 31 -20.72 1.80 -29.85
C THR A 31 -19.80 1.34 -30.98
N LYS A 32 -18.68 0.66 -30.64
CA LYS A 32 -17.65 0.21 -31.61
C LYS A 32 -16.90 1.35 -32.33
N GLU A 33 -16.95 2.55 -31.82
CA GLU A 33 -16.13 3.68 -32.31
C GLU A 33 -14.66 3.51 -31.96
N GLU A 34 -14.37 2.87 -30.82
CA GLU A 34 -13.01 2.56 -30.37
C GLU A 34 -12.86 1.05 -30.11
N LYS A 35 -11.65 0.55 -30.34
CA LYS A 35 -11.33 -0.83 -29.98
C LYS A 35 -11.11 -0.99 -28.46
N PRO A 36 -11.53 -2.10 -27.86
CA PRO A 36 -11.22 -2.37 -26.46
C PRO A 36 -9.72 -2.42 -26.23
N THR A 37 -9.30 -1.87 -25.10
CA THR A 37 -7.89 -1.88 -24.69
C THR A 37 -7.54 -3.21 -24.02
N ASP A 38 -6.34 -3.70 -24.25
CA ASP A 38 -5.84 -4.89 -23.58
C ASP A 38 -5.41 -4.53 -22.14
N ARG A 39 -6.14 -5.11 -21.17
CA ARG A 39 -5.86 -4.91 -19.74
C ARG A 39 -4.45 -5.35 -19.33
N ASP A 40 -3.88 -6.36 -19.98
CA ASP A 40 -2.63 -6.98 -19.60
C ASP A 40 -1.40 -6.29 -20.23
N ASN A 41 -1.61 -5.37 -21.16
CA ASN A 41 -0.53 -4.62 -21.78
C ASN A 41 0.13 -3.68 -20.75
N PHE A 42 1.46 -3.74 -20.65
CA PHE A 42 2.25 -2.90 -19.73
C PHE A 42 2.12 -1.39 -19.97
N ARG A 43 1.67 -0.96 -21.14
CA ARG A 43 1.33 0.45 -21.41
C ARG A 43 0.31 0.99 -20.42
N TYR A 44 -0.63 0.16 -19.96
CA TYR A 44 -1.70 0.54 -19.04
C TYR A 44 -1.41 0.19 -17.58
N LYS A 45 -0.27 -0.40 -17.31
CA LYS A 45 0.17 -0.76 -15.95
C LYS A 45 1.20 0.24 -15.43
N ARG A 46 1.30 0.34 -14.13
CA ARG A 46 2.31 1.15 -13.45
C ARG A 46 3.00 0.29 -12.41
N VAL A 47 4.33 0.40 -12.36
CA VAL A 47 5.15 -0.28 -11.36
C VAL A 47 5.27 0.61 -10.14
N LYS A 48 4.94 0.08 -8.96
CA LYS A 48 5.20 0.75 -7.69
C LYS A 48 6.64 0.51 -7.29
N LEU A 49 7.40 1.57 -7.23
CA LEU A 49 8.79 1.55 -6.78
C LEU A 49 8.89 1.47 -5.26
N SER A 50 10.07 1.14 -4.77
CA SER A 50 10.36 1.02 -3.34
C SER A 50 9.95 2.25 -2.52
N GLY A 51 10.18 3.45 -3.02
CA GLY A 51 9.80 4.69 -2.36
C GLY A 51 8.29 4.81 -2.14
N THR A 52 7.48 4.49 -3.14
CA THR A 52 6.02 4.49 -3.04
C THR A 52 5.52 3.43 -2.06
N LEU A 53 6.11 2.23 -2.10
CA LEU A 53 5.75 1.14 -1.20
C LEU A 53 6.09 1.47 0.26
N ILE A 54 7.26 2.04 0.51
CA ILE A 54 7.68 2.47 1.86
C ILE A 54 6.78 3.61 2.37
N TYR A 55 6.42 4.57 1.50
CA TYR A 55 5.50 5.64 1.87
C TYR A 55 4.11 5.10 2.26
N GLU A 56 3.54 4.19 1.46
CA GLU A 56 2.25 3.56 1.78
C GLU A 56 2.31 2.82 3.12
N LEU A 57 3.37 2.07 3.36
CA LEU A 57 3.60 1.35 4.61
C LEU A 57 3.74 2.30 5.81
N PHE A 58 4.53 3.36 5.66
CA PHE A 58 4.68 4.39 6.69
C PHE A 58 3.34 5.01 7.04
N ARG A 59 2.59 5.46 6.04
CA ARG A 59 1.27 6.07 6.22
C ARG A 59 0.32 5.16 6.99
N GLU A 60 0.31 3.87 6.65
CA GLU A 60 -0.53 2.88 7.31
C GLU A 60 -0.19 2.75 8.80
N TYR A 61 1.06 2.49 9.13
CA TYR A 61 1.48 2.35 10.52
C TYR A 61 1.42 3.65 11.32
N TYR A 62 1.65 4.77 10.66
CA TYR A 62 1.48 6.09 11.29
C TYR A 62 0.04 6.35 11.73
N LEU A 63 -0.93 6.01 10.89
CA LEU A 63 -2.36 6.12 11.26
C LEU A 63 -2.72 5.18 12.42
N VAL A 64 -2.16 3.98 12.45
CA VAL A 64 -2.33 3.05 13.59
C VAL A 64 -1.72 3.63 14.86
N GLN A 65 -0.54 4.23 14.76
CA GLN A 65 0.12 4.88 15.90
C GLN A 65 -0.67 6.07 16.43
N LEU A 66 -1.15 6.94 15.55
CA LEU A 66 -2.01 8.07 15.96
C LEU A 66 -3.26 7.59 16.72
N ARG A 67 -3.90 6.54 16.21
CA ARG A 67 -5.05 5.94 16.87
C ARG A 67 -4.70 5.35 18.24
N SER A 68 -3.56 4.69 18.35
CA SER A 68 -3.06 4.17 19.63
C SER A 68 -2.78 5.28 20.64
N ILE A 69 -2.16 6.37 20.20
CA ILE A 69 -1.90 7.55 21.03
C ILE A 69 -3.23 8.16 21.53
N SER A 70 -4.20 8.37 20.63
CA SER A 70 -5.51 8.90 20.99
C SER A 70 -6.21 8.04 22.05
N LEU A 71 -6.23 6.73 21.87
CA LEU A 71 -6.81 5.81 22.83
C LEU A 71 -6.08 5.81 24.18
N THR A 72 -4.78 6.02 24.19
CA THR A 72 -4.00 6.10 25.43
C THR A 72 -4.28 7.41 26.16
N ILE A 73 -4.40 8.52 25.44
CA ILE A 73 -4.80 9.82 26.01
C ILE A 73 -6.20 9.72 26.62
N ASP A 74 -7.15 9.13 25.90
CA ASP A 74 -8.52 8.97 26.39
C ASP A 74 -8.55 8.12 27.66
N LYS A 75 -7.82 7.00 27.68
CA LYS A 75 -7.71 6.14 28.87
C LYS A 75 -7.19 6.91 30.08
N GLU A 76 -6.09 7.63 29.90
CA GLU A 76 -5.44 8.40 30.98
C GLU A 76 -6.39 9.50 31.50
N TYR A 77 -7.05 10.20 30.58
CA TYR A 77 -8.04 11.22 30.94
C TYR A 77 -9.22 10.64 31.73
N TYR A 78 -9.79 9.52 31.29
CA TYR A 78 -10.92 8.89 31.96
C TYR A 78 -10.55 8.26 33.31
N PHE A 79 -9.36 7.69 33.42
CA PHE A 79 -8.88 7.07 34.64
C PHE A 79 -8.60 8.10 35.73
N HIS A 80 -8.11 9.27 35.36
CA HIS A 80 -7.75 10.35 36.28
C HIS A 80 -8.66 11.59 36.17
N ARG A 81 -9.97 11.37 35.96
CA ARG A 81 -10.96 12.46 35.81
C ARG A 81 -10.93 13.54 36.91
N GLY A 82 -10.58 13.17 38.16
CA GLY A 82 -10.47 14.11 39.25
C GLY A 82 -9.26 15.03 39.21
N LYS A 83 -8.17 14.58 38.57
CA LYS A 83 -6.87 15.26 38.48
C LYS A 83 -6.84 16.30 37.35
N TYR A 84 -7.57 16.05 36.27
CA TYR A 84 -7.53 16.86 35.05
C TYR A 84 -8.86 17.61 34.78
N LYS A 85 -9.57 18.03 35.83
CA LYS A 85 -10.76 18.87 35.70
C LYS A 85 -10.37 20.30 35.30
N GLY A 86 -11.00 20.82 34.26
CA GLY A 86 -10.79 22.19 33.78
C GLY A 86 -9.77 22.31 32.68
N SER A 87 -8.96 23.37 32.70
CA SER A 87 -7.97 23.71 31.63
C SER A 87 -6.69 22.88 31.62
N ASP A 88 -6.61 21.77 32.37
CA ASP A 88 -5.37 21.02 32.60
C ASP A 88 -5.04 19.96 31.53
N PHE A 89 -5.66 20.03 30.34
CA PHE A 89 -5.33 19.15 29.22
C PHE A 89 -3.85 19.26 28.80
N VAL A 90 -3.30 20.46 28.89
CA VAL A 90 -1.87 20.69 28.60
C VAL A 90 -0.97 19.97 29.61
N ASN A 91 -1.36 19.97 30.88
CA ASN A 91 -0.64 19.23 31.93
C ASN A 91 -0.77 17.72 31.77
N LEU A 92 -1.92 17.22 31.34
CA LEU A 92 -2.10 15.81 30.98
C LEU A 92 -1.04 15.37 29.95
N ILE A 93 -0.87 16.14 28.89
CA ILE A 93 0.10 15.82 27.83
C ILE A 93 1.53 15.96 28.34
N LYS A 94 1.86 17.06 29.03
CA LYS A 94 3.22 17.32 29.50
C LYS A 94 3.72 16.27 30.51
N LEU A 95 2.86 15.79 31.38
CA LEU A 95 3.23 14.83 32.42
C LEU A 95 3.33 13.40 31.88
N ASN A 96 2.56 13.06 30.85
CA ASN A 96 2.42 11.67 30.37
C ASN A 96 2.95 11.46 28.93
N TYR A 97 3.67 12.43 28.35
CA TYR A 97 4.10 12.33 26.95
C TYR A 97 4.96 11.08 26.68
N THR A 98 5.77 10.65 27.64
CA THR A 98 6.59 9.44 27.50
C THR A 98 5.76 8.17 27.37
N GLU A 99 4.65 8.08 28.09
CA GLU A 99 3.72 6.95 28.00
C GLU A 99 2.95 6.95 26.68
N PHE A 100 2.53 8.14 26.19
CA PHE A 100 1.82 8.25 24.91
C PHE A 100 2.67 7.83 23.72
N PHE A 101 3.98 8.06 23.77
CA PHE A 101 4.93 7.71 22.70
C PHE A 101 5.72 6.41 22.96
N LYS A 102 5.42 5.68 24.03
CA LYS A 102 6.10 4.43 24.39
C LYS A 102 5.96 3.33 23.34
N GLN A 103 4.80 3.24 22.69
CA GLN A 103 4.55 2.23 21.70
C GLN A 103 5.21 2.59 20.36
N LYS A 104 6.25 1.87 20.02
CA LYS A 104 6.96 2.01 18.74
C LYS A 104 6.26 1.25 17.62
N VAL A 105 5.03 1.66 17.29
CA VAL A 105 4.18 0.96 16.31
C VAL A 105 4.77 1.04 14.91
N VAL A 106 5.26 2.22 14.52
CA VAL A 106 5.87 2.41 13.19
C VAL A 106 7.15 1.59 13.07
N GLU A 107 8.05 1.68 14.05
CA GLU A 107 9.30 0.92 14.06
C GLU A 107 9.04 -0.58 13.98
N GLY A 108 8.17 -1.09 14.86
CA GLY A 108 7.78 -2.50 14.87
C GLY A 108 7.11 -2.96 13.57
N GLY A 109 6.33 -2.07 12.93
CA GLY A 109 5.72 -2.30 11.64
C GLY A 109 6.72 -2.45 10.52
N PHE A 110 7.71 -1.57 10.46
CA PHE A 110 8.80 -1.65 9.48
C PHE A 110 9.65 -2.90 9.68
N LEU A 111 9.99 -3.23 10.93
CA LEU A 111 10.73 -4.46 11.23
C LEU A 111 9.99 -5.72 10.77
N LYS A 112 8.67 -5.77 10.98
CA LYS A 112 7.84 -6.88 10.47
C LYS A 112 7.81 -6.92 8.95
N ALA A 113 7.66 -5.77 8.31
CA ALA A 113 7.61 -5.68 6.86
C ALA A 113 8.92 -6.13 6.21
N PHE A 114 10.07 -5.68 6.72
CA PHE A 114 11.38 -6.09 6.22
C PHE A 114 11.73 -7.56 6.51
N LYS A 115 11.03 -8.20 7.45
CA LYS A 115 11.09 -9.65 7.66
C LYS A 115 10.16 -10.46 6.75
N GLY A 116 9.52 -9.83 5.78
CA GLY A 116 8.64 -10.46 4.80
C GLY A 116 7.13 -10.31 5.06
N ASN A 117 6.72 -9.80 6.23
CA ASN A 117 5.32 -9.57 6.58
C ASN A 117 4.90 -8.14 6.22
N TRP A 118 4.78 -7.86 4.94
CA TRP A 118 4.40 -6.54 4.45
C TRP A 118 2.92 -6.24 4.65
N GLY A 119 2.63 -5.06 5.22
CA GLY A 119 1.27 -4.58 5.45
C GLY A 119 0.73 -4.83 6.87
N ALA A 120 -0.03 -3.87 7.41
CA ALA A 120 -0.61 -3.94 8.75
C ALA A 120 -1.98 -4.61 8.76
N THR A 121 -2.78 -4.43 7.70
CA THR A 121 -4.15 -4.97 7.59
C THR A 121 -4.22 -6.09 6.56
N ALA A 122 -5.28 -6.88 6.62
CA ALA A 122 -5.49 -7.99 5.67
C ALA A 122 -5.50 -7.53 4.20
N HIS A 123 -6.03 -6.32 3.94
CA HIS A 123 -6.14 -5.77 2.58
C HIS A 123 -4.82 -5.17 2.05
N THR A 124 -3.88 -4.85 2.93
CA THR A 124 -2.60 -4.25 2.55
C THR A 124 -1.46 -5.25 2.58
N LYS A 125 -1.73 -6.47 3.04
CA LYS A 125 -0.74 -7.55 3.03
C LYS A 125 -0.31 -7.88 1.61
N ARG A 126 1.00 -7.90 1.41
CA ARG A 126 1.63 -8.27 0.14
C ARG A 126 2.71 -9.30 0.38
N ILE A 127 2.73 -10.33 -0.45
CA ILE A 127 3.74 -11.40 -0.38
C ILE A 127 4.79 -11.12 -1.47
N GLY A 128 6.06 -11.39 -1.15
CA GLY A 128 7.15 -11.31 -2.12
C GLY A 128 7.68 -9.90 -2.41
N VAL A 129 7.19 -8.86 -1.69
CA VAL A 129 7.71 -7.49 -1.83
C VAL A 129 9.13 -7.38 -1.28
N VAL A 130 9.38 -8.00 -0.14
CA VAL A 130 10.70 -8.08 0.48
C VAL A 130 11.20 -9.52 0.40
N GLN A 131 12.35 -9.69 -0.17
CA GLN A 131 13.03 -10.98 -0.31
C GLN A 131 14.46 -10.86 0.16
N ASP A 132 15.00 -11.94 0.72
CA ASP A 132 16.41 -12.01 1.09
C ASP A 132 17.26 -11.94 -0.18
N LEU A 133 18.32 -11.15 -0.13
CA LEU A 133 19.22 -10.99 -1.24
C LEU A 133 20.08 -12.25 -1.43
N ASN A 134 19.91 -12.92 -2.55
CA ASN A 134 20.73 -14.07 -2.89
C ASN A 134 22.06 -13.57 -3.49
N ARG A 135 23.18 -13.93 -2.82
CA ARG A 135 24.55 -13.60 -3.21
C ARG A 135 25.35 -14.78 -3.70
N LEU A 136 24.69 -15.86 -4.11
CA LEU A 136 25.36 -17.07 -4.58
C LEU A 136 26.20 -16.80 -5.85
N SER A 137 25.67 -16.00 -6.77
CA SER A 137 26.38 -15.56 -7.96
C SER A 137 26.04 -14.11 -8.27
N TRP A 138 26.86 -13.46 -9.10
CA TRP A 138 26.61 -12.11 -9.58
C TRP A 138 25.31 -12.01 -10.40
N ASN A 139 25.08 -12.99 -11.26
CA ASN A 139 23.87 -13.04 -12.08
C ASN A 139 22.61 -13.16 -11.24
N THR A 140 22.60 -13.95 -10.17
CA THR A 140 21.47 -14.09 -9.26
C THR A 140 21.15 -12.77 -8.56
N PHE A 141 22.17 -12.06 -8.14
CA PHE A 141 22.03 -10.75 -7.51
C PHE A 141 21.38 -9.74 -8.47
N ILE A 142 21.90 -9.63 -9.69
CA ILE A 142 21.36 -8.70 -10.70
C ILE A 142 19.93 -9.09 -11.10
N SER A 143 19.67 -10.37 -11.31
CA SER A 143 18.34 -10.88 -11.66
C SER A 143 17.30 -10.51 -10.59
N GLN A 144 17.62 -10.67 -9.31
CA GLN A 144 16.71 -10.29 -8.23
C GLN A 144 16.32 -8.81 -8.25
N LEU A 145 17.24 -7.90 -8.60
CA LEU A 145 16.96 -6.47 -8.68
C LEU A 145 16.09 -6.08 -9.89
N ARG A 146 15.96 -6.97 -10.87
CA ARG A 146 15.19 -6.74 -12.10
C ARG A 146 13.81 -7.38 -12.09
N LYS A 147 13.45 -8.13 -11.03
CA LYS A 147 12.16 -8.81 -10.94
C LYS A 147 11.04 -7.84 -10.58
N ILE A 148 9.89 -8.07 -11.19
CA ILE A 148 8.64 -7.37 -10.86
C ILE A 148 7.72 -8.36 -10.15
N ASN A 149 7.18 -7.95 -9.00
CA ASN A 149 6.22 -8.75 -8.27
C ASN A 149 4.79 -8.37 -8.70
N LEU A 150 4.00 -9.37 -9.09
CA LEU A 150 2.58 -9.21 -9.33
C LEU A 150 1.82 -9.48 -8.02
N PRO A 151 0.92 -8.59 -7.57
CA PRO A 151 0.11 -8.82 -6.39
C PRO A 151 -0.87 -9.95 -6.67
N LEU A 152 -0.56 -11.14 -6.19
CA LEU A 152 -1.48 -12.26 -6.14
C LEU A 152 -2.19 -12.23 -4.79
N ASP A 153 -3.50 -12.31 -4.81
CA ASP A 153 -4.27 -12.41 -3.58
C ASP A 153 -4.00 -13.78 -2.94
N ALA A 154 -3.39 -13.77 -1.75
CA ALA A 154 -3.09 -15.01 -1.03
C ALA A 154 -4.36 -15.82 -0.67
N SER A 155 -5.52 -15.16 -0.70
CA SER A 155 -6.84 -15.77 -0.48
C SER A 155 -7.49 -16.29 -1.75
N ALA A 156 -6.96 -16.01 -2.94
CA ALA A 156 -7.48 -16.51 -4.19
C ALA A 156 -7.27 -18.03 -4.26
N LYS A 157 -8.29 -18.79 -3.92
CA LYS A 157 -8.33 -20.24 -4.07
C LYS A 157 -8.21 -20.67 -5.55
N VAL A 158 -8.51 -19.77 -6.46
CA VAL A 158 -8.23 -19.92 -7.88
C VAL A 158 -6.84 -19.34 -8.10
N ILE A 159 -5.88 -20.20 -8.28
CA ILE A 159 -4.59 -19.81 -8.84
C ILE A 159 -4.94 -19.21 -10.20
N GLY A 160 -5.08 -17.88 -10.23
CA GLY A 160 -5.15 -17.16 -11.48
C GLY A 160 -3.96 -17.61 -12.30
N PRO A 161 -4.04 -17.63 -13.62
CA PRO A 161 -2.98 -18.18 -14.43
C PRO A 161 -1.67 -17.49 -14.03
N ARG A 162 -0.76 -18.24 -13.44
CA ARG A 162 0.64 -17.83 -13.25
C ARG A 162 1.30 -17.59 -14.61
N LEU A 163 0.57 -17.97 -15.67
CA LEU A 163 0.97 -17.78 -17.06
C LEU A 163 0.87 -16.28 -17.40
N LEU A 164 1.97 -15.78 -17.92
CA LEU A 164 1.99 -14.45 -18.52
C LEU A 164 1.10 -14.44 -19.76
N ASN A 165 0.31 -13.41 -19.90
CA ASN A 165 -0.46 -13.22 -21.11
C ASN A 165 0.49 -12.94 -22.29
N SER A 166 0.10 -13.36 -23.50
CA SER A 166 0.88 -13.17 -24.72
C SER A 166 1.29 -11.70 -24.96
N SER A 167 0.44 -10.75 -24.57
CA SER A 167 0.76 -9.31 -24.66
C SER A 167 1.87 -8.86 -23.71
N GLN A 168 2.16 -9.62 -22.67
CA GLN A 168 3.21 -9.33 -21.70
C GLN A 168 4.57 -9.86 -22.12
N TRP A 169 4.61 -10.91 -22.95
CA TRP A 169 5.85 -11.55 -23.41
C TRP A 169 6.80 -10.60 -24.12
N GLY A 170 6.28 -9.61 -24.84
CA GLY A 170 7.10 -8.62 -25.53
C GLY A 170 7.87 -7.66 -24.62
N TYR A 171 7.57 -7.66 -23.32
CA TYR A 171 8.17 -6.74 -22.33
C TYR A 171 9.02 -7.46 -21.28
N ILE A 172 9.01 -8.78 -21.26
CA ILE A 172 9.71 -9.60 -20.28
C ILE A 172 10.87 -10.30 -20.95
N ASP A 173 12.05 -10.15 -20.39
CA ASP A 173 13.24 -10.87 -20.82
C ASP A 173 13.02 -12.38 -20.56
N PRO A 174 13.27 -13.25 -21.55
CA PRO A 174 13.14 -14.69 -21.38
C PRO A 174 13.94 -15.28 -20.21
N LEU A 175 15.04 -14.63 -19.82
CA LEU A 175 15.83 -15.04 -18.65
C LEU A 175 15.17 -14.75 -17.31
N ASP A 176 14.19 -13.85 -17.30
CA ASP A 176 13.45 -13.45 -16.10
C ASP A 176 12.04 -14.06 -16.06
N THR A 177 11.71 -14.98 -16.95
CA THR A 177 10.45 -15.73 -16.90
C THR A 177 10.41 -16.58 -15.64
N PRO A 178 9.36 -16.47 -14.83
CA PRO A 178 9.21 -17.36 -13.68
C PRO A 178 9.01 -18.81 -14.15
N ASP A 179 9.69 -19.71 -13.48
CA ASP A 179 9.52 -21.15 -13.66
C ASP A 179 8.11 -21.61 -13.27
#